data_503bad6271809f56cd43358711a7c565
#
_entry.id   503bad6271809f56cd43358711a7c565
#
_cell.length_a   1.000
_cell.length_b   1.000
_cell.length_c   1.000
_cell.angle_alpha   90.00
_cell.angle_beta   90.00
_cell.angle_gamma   90.00
#
_symmetry.space_group_name_H-M   'P 1'
#
loop_
_entity.id
_entity.type
_entity.pdbx_description
1 polymer ?
#
loop_
_entity_poly.entity_id
_entity_poly.type
_entity_poly.pdbx_seq_one_letter_code
_entity_poly.pdbx_strand_id
1 'polypeptide(L)'
;MYDIGRSKRATRAYSLDDIALIPSRRTRGTEMVNLEWRIDALTFDFPIMAAPMDSVMSPATAIEFGRLGGLGVLNLEGLWTRYEDPTPYLEELAGLSDDVATTRRMQEMYAEPIKAELITERMAEIRAAGVPVAGSLSPKNASRFSETVVNAGADFFVIRGTTVSAEHVANGDDVLDLRKFIYDLDVPVIVGGCATYQAALHLMLSLIHI
;
A
#
# COMPACT_ATOMS: atom_id res chain seq x y z
N MET A 1 -30.18 -10.00 -0.70
CA MET A 1 -29.68 -10.36 0.64
C MET A 1 -29.95 -11.83 0.83
N TYR A 2 -28.97 -12.62 1.26
CA TYR A 2 -29.05 -14.07 1.38
C TYR A 2 -28.85 -14.46 2.84
N ASP A 3 -29.66 -15.39 3.35
CA ASP A 3 -29.44 -15.95 4.68
C ASP A 3 -28.40 -17.10 4.59
N ILE A 4 -27.30 -16.99 5.34
CA ILE A 4 -26.20 -17.97 5.36
C ILE A 4 -26.04 -18.65 6.72
N GLY A 5 -27.12 -19.02 7.34
CA GLY A 5 -27.20 -19.67 8.65
C GLY A 5 -28.00 -18.88 9.66
N ARG A 6 -28.03 -19.35 10.91
CA ARG A 6 -28.82 -18.68 11.98
C ARG A 6 -28.29 -17.26 12.22
N SER A 7 -29.13 -16.28 11.98
CA SER A 7 -28.87 -14.84 12.20
C SER A 7 -27.71 -14.25 11.38
N LYS A 8 -27.26 -14.93 10.32
CA LYS A 8 -26.22 -14.42 9.42
C LYS A 8 -26.79 -14.09 8.06
N ARG A 9 -26.50 -12.91 7.57
CA ARG A 9 -26.93 -12.43 6.25
C ARG A 9 -25.72 -12.06 5.41
N ALA A 10 -25.80 -12.33 4.13
CA ALA A 10 -24.82 -11.92 3.14
C ALA A 10 -25.48 -11.07 2.05
N THR A 11 -24.72 -10.15 1.51
CA THR A 11 -25.05 -9.44 0.27
C THR A 11 -24.08 -9.89 -0.82
N ARG A 12 -24.54 -9.91 -2.07
CA ARG A 12 -23.68 -10.18 -3.20
C ARG A 12 -22.64 -9.05 -3.30
N ALA A 13 -21.38 -9.40 -3.33
CA ALA A 13 -20.28 -8.51 -3.67
C ALA A 13 -19.85 -8.74 -5.13
N TYR A 14 -19.26 -7.73 -5.74
CA TYR A 14 -18.76 -7.75 -7.10
C TYR A 14 -17.29 -7.38 -7.09
N SER A 15 -16.48 -8.08 -7.86
CA SER A 15 -15.14 -7.68 -8.22
C SER A 15 -15.18 -6.45 -9.14
N LEU A 16 -14.08 -5.70 -9.22
CA LEU A 16 -13.96 -4.63 -10.21
C LEU A 16 -14.03 -5.16 -11.64
N ASP A 17 -13.66 -6.43 -11.86
CA ASP A 17 -13.78 -7.10 -13.16
C ASP A 17 -15.23 -7.45 -13.55
N ASP A 18 -16.13 -7.47 -12.58
CA ASP A 18 -17.56 -7.75 -12.79
C ASP A 18 -18.39 -6.50 -13.10
N ILE A 19 -17.78 -5.31 -13.03
CA ILE A 19 -18.49 -4.03 -13.18
C ILE A 19 -17.83 -3.17 -14.25
N ALA A 20 -18.65 -2.29 -14.86
CA ALA A 20 -18.18 -1.28 -15.80
C ALA A 20 -18.85 0.07 -15.54
N LEU A 21 -18.12 1.15 -15.84
CA LEU A 21 -18.71 2.48 -15.85
C LEU A 21 -19.45 2.71 -17.17
N ILE A 22 -20.75 2.95 -17.06
CA ILE A 22 -21.59 3.23 -18.21
C ILE A 22 -21.89 4.74 -18.26
N PRO A 23 -21.63 5.42 -19.40
CA PRO A 23 -22.01 6.81 -19.57
C PRO A 23 -23.51 6.99 -19.37
N SER A 24 -23.90 7.96 -18.57
CA SER A 24 -25.30 8.27 -18.32
C SER A 24 -25.84 9.23 -19.40
N ARG A 25 -26.38 10.37 -18.96
CA ARG A 25 -27.05 11.32 -19.84
C ARG A 25 -26.10 12.23 -20.61
N ARG A 26 -24.90 12.49 -20.07
CA ARG A 26 -23.95 13.49 -20.61
C ARG A 26 -22.52 12.97 -20.54
N THR A 27 -21.79 13.08 -21.61
CA THR A 27 -20.34 12.90 -21.66
C THR A 27 -19.65 14.25 -21.80
N ARG A 28 -18.41 14.35 -21.38
CA ARG A 28 -17.56 15.53 -21.52
C ARG A 28 -16.36 15.17 -22.42
N GLY A 29 -15.84 16.15 -23.13
CA GLY A 29 -14.56 16.00 -23.82
C GLY A 29 -13.42 15.78 -22.80
N THR A 30 -12.41 15.01 -23.19
CA THR A 30 -11.26 14.68 -22.33
C THR A 30 -10.49 15.91 -21.87
N GLU A 31 -10.46 16.96 -22.69
CA GLU A 31 -9.85 18.26 -22.41
C GLU A 31 -10.54 19.03 -21.25
N MET A 32 -11.73 18.64 -20.88
CA MET A 32 -12.49 19.24 -19.77
C MET A 32 -12.29 18.48 -18.44
N VAL A 33 -11.48 17.40 -18.45
CA VAL A 33 -11.26 16.57 -17.27
C VAL A 33 -9.93 16.97 -16.62
N ASN A 34 -10.01 17.45 -15.39
CA ASN A 34 -8.82 17.63 -14.56
C ASN A 34 -8.51 16.32 -13.83
N LEU A 35 -7.30 15.80 -14.00
CA LEU A 35 -6.80 14.59 -13.34
C LEU A 35 -5.93 14.91 -12.13
N GLU A 36 -5.65 16.19 -11.87
CA GLU A 36 -4.83 16.59 -10.73
C GLU A 36 -5.36 15.98 -9.42
N TRP A 37 -4.47 15.40 -8.68
CA TRP A 37 -4.76 14.79 -7.40
C TRP A 37 -3.90 15.40 -6.31
N ARG A 38 -4.52 15.89 -5.25
CA ARG A 38 -3.83 16.51 -4.14
C ARG A 38 -3.99 15.69 -2.87
N ILE A 39 -2.88 15.39 -2.22
CA ILE A 39 -2.84 14.81 -0.87
C ILE A 39 -1.97 15.73 -0.01
N ASP A 40 -2.55 16.31 1.03
CA ASP A 40 -1.90 17.26 1.91
C ASP A 40 -1.23 18.41 1.11
N ALA A 41 0.08 18.57 1.24
CA ALA A 41 0.86 19.60 0.55
C ALA A 41 1.32 19.18 -0.86
N LEU A 42 1.19 17.92 -1.23
CA LEU A 42 1.68 17.40 -2.50
C LEU A 42 0.57 17.29 -3.54
N THR A 43 0.92 17.61 -4.77
CA THR A 43 0.05 17.55 -5.95
C THR A 43 0.65 16.61 -6.97
N PHE A 44 -0.20 15.74 -7.54
CA PHE A 44 0.15 14.75 -8.56
C PHE A 44 -0.61 15.05 -9.85
N ASP A 45 0.00 14.77 -10.99
CA ASP A 45 -0.60 15.03 -12.31
C ASP A 45 -1.83 14.17 -12.57
N PHE A 46 -1.90 12.98 -11.94
CA PHE A 46 -3.03 12.05 -12.06
C PHE A 46 -3.20 11.20 -10.80
N PRO A 47 -4.43 10.74 -10.51
CA PRO A 47 -4.75 10.04 -9.26
C PRO A 47 -4.45 8.54 -9.36
N ILE A 48 -3.18 8.19 -9.62
CA ILE A 48 -2.73 6.80 -9.67
C ILE A 48 -1.59 6.61 -8.68
N MET A 49 -1.76 5.58 -7.87
CA MET A 49 -0.77 5.09 -6.92
C MET A 49 -0.35 3.69 -7.35
N ALA A 50 0.96 3.46 -7.52
CA ALA A 50 1.46 2.15 -7.89
C ALA A 50 1.43 1.20 -6.69
N ALA A 51 0.96 -0.04 -6.93
CA ALA A 51 0.80 -1.03 -5.88
C ALA A 51 2.15 -1.42 -5.25
N PRO A 52 2.23 -1.51 -3.91
CA PRO A 52 3.44 -1.91 -3.19
C PRO A 52 3.67 -3.42 -3.28
N MET A 53 4.15 -3.87 -4.42
CA MET A 53 4.43 -5.28 -4.73
C MET A 53 5.83 -5.39 -5.33
N ASP A 54 6.62 -6.36 -4.89
CA ASP A 54 8.01 -6.53 -5.37
C ASP A 54 8.11 -6.81 -6.87
N SER A 55 7.07 -7.42 -7.46
CA SER A 55 6.97 -7.65 -8.91
C SER A 55 6.66 -6.39 -9.73
N VAL A 56 6.24 -5.31 -9.09
CA VAL A 56 5.82 -4.06 -9.75
C VAL A 56 6.73 -2.90 -9.36
N MET A 57 7.12 -2.83 -8.08
CA MET A 57 7.75 -1.65 -7.51
C MET A 57 9.12 -1.96 -6.91
N SER A 58 10.13 -1.36 -7.51
CA SER A 58 11.48 -1.21 -6.97
C SER A 58 11.75 0.25 -6.66
N PRO A 59 12.85 0.62 -5.98
CA PRO A 59 13.23 2.02 -5.86
C PRO A 59 13.33 2.73 -7.22
N ALA A 60 13.93 2.08 -8.22
CA ALA A 60 14.06 2.64 -9.57
C ALA A 60 12.70 2.87 -10.25
N THR A 61 11.77 1.90 -10.18
CA THR A 61 10.42 2.07 -10.74
C THR A 61 9.59 3.09 -9.97
N ALA A 62 9.78 3.23 -8.65
CA ALA A 62 9.15 4.28 -7.86
C ALA A 62 9.61 5.67 -8.30
N ILE A 63 10.91 5.83 -8.59
CA ILE A 63 11.48 7.07 -9.11
C ILE A 63 10.88 7.41 -10.47
N GLU A 64 10.86 6.47 -11.42
CA GLU A 64 10.32 6.72 -12.76
C GLU A 64 8.81 7.02 -12.71
N PHE A 65 8.06 6.30 -11.87
CA PHE A 65 6.63 6.56 -11.69
C PHE A 65 6.35 7.94 -11.07
N GLY A 66 7.17 8.34 -10.11
CA GLY A 66 7.13 9.70 -9.54
C GLY A 66 7.43 10.79 -10.56
N ARG A 67 8.42 10.59 -11.46
CA ARG A 67 8.74 11.51 -12.57
C ARG A 67 7.61 11.63 -13.58
N LEU A 68 6.80 10.59 -13.74
CA LEU A 68 5.61 10.62 -14.58
C LEU A 68 4.43 11.36 -13.94
N GLY A 69 4.53 11.77 -12.67
CA GLY A 69 3.50 12.52 -11.96
C GLY A 69 2.55 11.69 -11.11
N GLY A 70 2.85 10.39 -10.89
CA GLY A 70 2.11 9.50 -9.99
C GLY A 70 2.82 9.27 -8.65
N LEU A 71 2.26 8.43 -7.79
CA LEU A 71 2.85 8.05 -6.50
C LEU A 71 3.34 6.59 -6.52
N GLY A 72 4.66 6.39 -6.54
CA GLY A 72 5.28 5.08 -6.35
C GLY A 72 5.29 4.68 -4.87
N VAL A 73 4.76 3.51 -4.52
CA VAL A 73 4.75 3.01 -3.14
C VAL A 73 5.63 1.78 -3.02
N LEU A 74 6.72 1.89 -2.26
CA LEU A 74 7.63 0.77 -2.03
C LEU A 74 7.07 -0.19 -0.98
N ASN A 75 7.18 -1.51 -1.24
CA ASN A 75 6.88 -2.54 -0.26
C ASN A 75 8.04 -2.67 0.74
N LEU A 76 7.86 -2.14 1.95
CA LEU A 76 8.88 -2.18 3.01
C LEU A 76 8.94 -3.52 3.75
N GLU A 77 8.13 -4.49 3.36
CA GLU A 77 8.18 -5.87 3.84
C GLU A 77 8.65 -6.84 2.75
N GLY A 78 9.02 -6.31 1.60
CA GLY A 78 9.41 -7.05 0.42
C GLY A 78 10.89 -7.46 0.40
N LEU A 79 11.33 -7.95 -0.74
CA LEU A 79 12.70 -8.40 -0.95
C LEU A 79 13.71 -7.24 -0.91
N TRP A 80 13.27 -6.03 -1.32
CA TRP A 80 14.09 -4.82 -1.34
C TRP A 80 14.58 -4.37 0.05
N THR A 81 13.89 -4.79 1.10
CA THR A 81 14.25 -4.45 2.49
C THR A 81 14.77 -5.65 3.29
N ARG A 82 14.96 -6.80 2.62
CA ARG A 82 15.51 -8.02 3.22
C ARG A 82 16.91 -8.31 2.69
N TYR A 83 17.16 -8.00 1.42
CA TYR A 83 18.41 -8.27 0.72
C TYR A 83 19.01 -6.98 0.18
N GLU A 84 20.33 -6.87 0.25
CA GLU A 84 21.08 -5.74 -0.34
C GLU A 84 20.91 -5.73 -1.87
N ASP A 85 20.97 -6.89 -2.51
CA ASP A 85 20.62 -7.07 -3.90
C ASP A 85 19.54 -8.14 -4.03
N PRO A 86 18.26 -7.76 -4.24
CA PRO A 86 17.16 -8.70 -4.44
C PRO A 86 17.05 -9.23 -5.87
N THR A 87 17.81 -8.68 -6.82
CA THR A 87 17.70 -9.01 -8.26
C THR A 87 17.83 -10.50 -8.55
N PRO A 88 18.80 -11.25 -7.99
CA PRO A 88 18.91 -12.70 -8.25
C PRO A 88 17.68 -13.48 -7.78
N TYR A 89 17.05 -13.06 -6.67
CA TYR A 89 15.84 -13.70 -6.14
C TYR A 89 14.63 -13.44 -7.02
N LEU A 90 14.50 -12.22 -7.54
CA LEU A 90 13.42 -11.83 -8.45
C LEU A 90 13.55 -12.56 -9.79
N GLU A 91 14.76 -12.68 -10.33
CA GLU A 91 15.05 -13.43 -11.56
C GLU A 91 14.76 -14.94 -11.39
N GLU A 92 15.14 -15.50 -10.23
CA GLU A 92 14.84 -16.90 -9.90
C GLU A 92 13.32 -17.12 -9.88
N LEU A 93 12.55 -16.27 -9.21
CA LEU A 93 11.08 -16.36 -9.15
C LEU A 93 10.43 -16.25 -10.53
N ALA A 94 10.93 -15.34 -11.36
CA ALA A 94 10.43 -15.16 -12.73
C ALA A 94 10.67 -16.38 -13.63
N GLY A 95 11.68 -17.19 -13.33
CA GLY A 95 12.00 -18.42 -14.05
C GLY A 95 11.23 -19.66 -13.61
N LEU A 96 10.52 -19.60 -12.48
CA LEU A 96 9.75 -20.73 -11.96
C LEU A 96 8.39 -20.85 -12.65
N SER A 97 8.04 -22.08 -13.06
CA SER A 97 6.76 -22.39 -13.73
C SER A 97 5.84 -23.28 -12.89
N ASP A 98 6.33 -23.83 -11.79
CA ASP A 98 5.55 -24.68 -10.87
C ASP A 98 5.05 -23.84 -9.68
N ASP A 99 3.74 -23.68 -9.53
CA ASP A 99 3.12 -22.83 -8.51
C ASP A 99 3.47 -23.27 -7.08
N VAL A 100 3.61 -24.57 -6.82
CA VAL A 100 3.94 -25.11 -5.50
C VAL A 100 5.41 -24.83 -5.17
N ALA A 101 6.30 -25.07 -6.12
CA ALA A 101 7.73 -24.78 -5.96
C ALA A 101 7.96 -23.28 -5.79
N THR A 102 7.29 -22.45 -6.57
CA THR A 102 7.34 -20.99 -6.48
C THR A 102 6.87 -20.50 -5.10
N THR A 103 5.73 -20.99 -4.63
CA THR A 103 5.20 -20.63 -3.29
C THR A 103 6.17 -20.99 -2.19
N ARG A 104 6.73 -22.20 -2.21
CA ARG A 104 7.73 -22.65 -1.22
C ARG A 104 8.96 -21.75 -1.24
N ARG A 105 9.48 -21.48 -2.45
CA ARG A 105 10.66 -20.63 -2.60
C ARG A 105 10.42 -19.21 -2.12
N MET A 106 9.27 -18.63 -2.41
CA MET A 106 8.86 -17.33 -1.87
C MET A 106 8.85 -17.35 -0.34
N GLN A 107 8.28 -18.37 0.29
CA GLN A 107 8.27 -18.50 1.75
C GLN A 107 9.69 -18.51 2.35
N GLU A 108 10.63 -19.20 1.70
CA GLU A 108 12.04 -19.21 2.13
C GLU A 108 12.68 -17.83 2.01
N MET A 109 12.49 -17.14 0.89
CA MET A 109 13.02 -15.80 0.66
C MET A 109 12.45 -14.77 1.64
N TYR A 110 11.15 -14.84 1.91
CA TYR A 110 10.48 -13.94 2.86
C TYR A 110 10.67 -14.33 4.33
N ALA A 111 11.35 -15.45 4.62
CA ALA A 111 11.77 -15.80 5.98
C ALA A 111 12.94 -14.93 6.48
N GLU A 112 13.77 -14.36 5.57
CA GLU A 112 14.78 -13.37 5.94
C GLU A 112 14.14 -12.17 6.64
N PRO A 113 14.68 -11.68 7.76
CA PRO A 113 14.08 -10.55 8.46
C PRO A 113 14.15 -9.24 7.67
N ILE A 114 13.18 -8.36 7.90
CA ILE A 114 13.21 -6.99 7.41
C ILE A 114 14.33 -6.24 8.12
N LYS A 115 15.16 -5.52 7.36
CA LYS A 115 16.30 -4.74 7.84
C LYS A 115 15.96 -3.25 7.80
N ALA A 116 16.01 -2.61 8.97
CA ALA A 116 15.72 -1.18 9.10
C ALA A 116 16.68 -0.30 8.28
N GLU A 117 17.92 -0.74 8.17
CA GLU A 117 18.97 -0.08 7.39
C GLU A 117 18.59 -0.03 5.89
N LEU A 118 18.07 -1.15 5.35
CA LEU A 118 17.64 -1.21 3.96
C LEU A 118 16.37 -0.39 3.72
N ILE A 119 15.45 -0.31 4.70
CA ILE A 119 14.31 0.62 4.61
C ILE A 119 14.84 2.04 4.40
N THR A 120 15.75 2.48 5.26
CA THR A 120 16.32 3.83 5.21
C THR A 120 17.05 4.07 3.88
N GLU A 121 17.88 3.13 3.44
CA GLU A 121 18.65 3.23 2.20
C GLU A 121 17.74 3.35 0.96
N ARG A 122 16.74 2.46 0.81
CA ARG A 122 15.83 2.45 -0.35
C ARG A 122 14.97 3.72 -0.41
N MET A 123 14.50 4.20 0.73
CA MET A 123 13.72 5.44 0.80
C MET A 123 14.59 6.67 0.51
N ALA A 124 15.84 6.69 1.00
CA ALA A 124 16.79 7.76 0.70
C ALA A 124 17.15 7.81 -0.79
N GLU A 125 17.26 6.66 -1.47
CA GLU A 125 17.47 6.58 -2.91
C GLU A 125 16.32 7.26 -3.69
N ILE A 126 15.07 6.97 -3.33
CA ILE A 126 13.90 7.60 -3.96
C ILE A 126 13.89 9.10 -3.68
N ARG A 127 14.14 9.51 -2.45
CA ARG A 127 14.18 10.92 -2.05
C ARG A 127 15.27 11.70 -2.79
N ALA A 128 16.45 11.12 -2.99
CA ALA A 128 17.55 11.75 -3.72
C ALA A 128 17.20 12.07 -5.18
N ALA A 129 16.24 11.35 -5.75
CA ALA A 129 15.74 11.61 -7.10
C ALA A 129 14.73 12.78 -7.16
N GLY A 130 14.34 13.36 -6.02
CA GLY A 130 13.42 14.51 -5.95
C GLY A 130 11.96 14.18 -6.24
N VAL A 131 11.55 12.92 -6.07
CA VAL A 131 10.16 12.49 -6.21
C VAL A 131 9.54 12.16 -4.84
N PRO A 132 8.20 12.16 -4.71
CA PRO A 132 7.54 11.80 -3.46
C PRO A 132 7.90 10.38 -2.99
N VAL A 133 8.15 10.24 -1.69
CA VAL A 133 8.58 8.99 -1.05
C VAL A 133 7.42 8.37 -0.28
N ALA A 134 6.98 7.18 -0.69
CA ALA A 134 5.95 6.43 0.02
C ALA A 134 6.40 4.99 0.31
N GLY A 135 6.22 4.57 1.55
CA GLY A 135 6.52 3.23 2.00
C GLY A 135 5.31 2.52 2.60
N SER A 136 5.15 1.24 2.28
CA SER A 136 4.02 0.43 2.72
C SER A 136 4.42 -0.64 3.70
N LEU A 137 3.69 -0.73 4.82
CA LEU A 137 3.79 -1.78 5.83
C LEU A 137 2.42 -2.38 6.11
N SER A 138 2.41 -3.63 6.57
CA SER A 138 1.20 -4.25 7.14
C SER A 138 0.89 -3.65 8.52
N PRO A 139 -0.35 -3.77 9.01
CA PRO A 139 -0.70 -3.32 10.37
C PRO A 139 0.21 -3.94 11.45
N LYS A 140 0.65 -5.18 11.23
CA LYS A 140 1.54 -5.91 12.17
C LYS A 140 2.91 -5.23 12.33
N ASN A 141 3.46 -4.71 11.25
CA ASN A 141 4.81 -4.12 11.23
C ASN A 141 4.80 -2.59 11.27
N ALA A 142 3.63 -1.97 11.14
CA ALA A 142 3.49 -0.51 11.15
C ALA A 142 4.09 0.12 12.41
N SER A 143 3.69 -0.34 13.61
CA SER A 143 4.21 0.19 14.87
C SER A 143 5.71 -0.04 15.04
N ARG A 144 6.22 -1.19 14.55
CA ARG A 144 7.63 -1.57 14.71
C ARG A 144 8.58 -0.68 13.90
N PHE A 145 8.17 -0.31 12.69
CA PHE A 145 9.04 0.39 11.74
C PHE A 145 8.62 1.82 11.44
N SER A 146 7.56 2.34 12.09
CA SER A 146 7.06 3.70 11.83
C SER A 146 8.13 4.77 12.00
N GLU A 147 8.88 4.71 13.09
CA GLU A 147 9.96 5.65 13.35
C GLU A 147 11.05 5.59 12.28
N THR A 148 11.43 4.37 11.86
CA THR A 148 12.42 4.19 10.79
C THR A 148 11.93 4.81 9.48
N VAL A 149 10.66 4.60 9.13
CA VAL A 149 10.06 5.11 7.89
C VAL A 149 9.97 6.63 7.89
N VAL A 150 9.52 7.22 9.00
CA VAL A 150 9.42 8.68 9.14
C VAL A 150 10.82 9.32 9.10
N ASN A 151 11.78 8.77 9.85
CA ASN A 151 13.16 9.27 9.89
C ASN A 151 13.89 9.10 8.55
N ALA A 152 13.52 8.11 7.74
CA ALA A 152 14.01 7.96 6.36
C ALA A 152 13.43 9.02 5.41
N GLY A 153 12.51 9.85 5.89
CA GLY A 153 11.94 10.97 5.15
C GLY A 153 10.77 10.58 4.26
N ALA A 154 9.88 9.70 4.71
CA ALA A 154 8.64 9.44 4.02
C ALA A 154 7.80 10.71 3.87
N ASP A 155 7.21 10.91 2.69
CA ASP A 155 6.16 11.90 2.47
C ASP A 155 4.78 11.30 2.74
N PHE A 156 4.66 9.96 2.60
CA PHE A 156 3.45 9.21 2.91
C PHE A 156 3.79 7.88 3.59
N PHE A 157 3.00 7.54 4.59
CA PHE A 157 3.02 6.21 5.20
C PHE A 157 1.81 5.42 4.73
N VAL A 158 2.02 4.24 4.15
CA VAL A 158 0.93 3.41 3.63
C VAL A 158 0.73 2.19 4.51
N ILE A 159 -0.45 2.04 5.10
CA ILE A 159 -0.84 0.82 5.83
C ILE A 159 -1.66 -0.06 4.89
N ARG A 160 -1.11 -1.21 4.56
CA ARG A 160 -1.68 -2.15 3.60
C ARG A 160 -2.11 -3.45 4.27
N GLY A 161 -3.35 -3.83 4.01
CA GLY A 161 -3.88 -5.15 4.36
C GLY A 161 -4.92 -5.58 3.33
N THR A 162 -5.24 -6.89 3.28
CA THR A 162 -6.31 -7.42 2.42
C THR A 162 -7.66 -6.78 2.77
N THR A 163 -7.89 -6.62 4.07
CA THR A 163 -9.02 -5.85 4.62
C THR A 163 -8.51 -5.17 5.88
N VAL A 164 -8.56 -3.85 5.91
CA VAL A 164 -8.13 -3.06 7.06
C VAL A 164 -9.38 -2.57 7.80
N SER A 165 -9.33 -2.62 9.13
CA SER A 165 -10.32 -2.03 10.03
C SER A 165 -9.66 -0.93 10.86
N ALA A 166 -10.47 -0.07 11.47
CA ALA A 166 -9.97 1.02 12.32
C ALA A 166 -9.14 0.52 13.52
N GLU A 167 -9.42 -0.70 13.97
CA GLU A 167 -8.68 -1.39 15.00
C GLU A 167 -8.20 -2.74 14.46
N HIS A 168 -6.91 -3.00 14.53
CA HIS A 168 -6.34 -4.31 14.17
C HIS A 168 -5.92 -5.05 15.43
N VAL A 169 -6.60 -6.17 15.70
CA VAL A 169 -6.30 -7.04 16.84
C VAL A 169 -5.50 -8.23 16.34
N ALA A 170 -4.24 -8.33 16.76
CA ALA A 170 -3.40 -9.50 16.52
C ALA A 170 -3.37 -10.42 17.73
N ASN A 171 -2.83 -11.64 17.58
CA ASN A 171 -2.54 -12.52 18.70
C ASN A 171 -1.38 -11.93 19.52
N GLY A 172 -1.69 -11.31 20.65
CA GLY A 172 -0.76 -10.62 21.55
C GLY A 172 -1.35 -9.29 22.05
N ASP A 173 -0.59 -8.61 22.90
CA ASP A 173 -1.05 -7.37 23.55
C ASP A 173 -0.98 -6.13 22.66
N ASP A 174 -0.43 -6.24 21.44
CA ASP A 174 -0.28 -5.11 20.50
C ASP A 174 -1.50 -4.98 19.58
N VAL A 175 -2.47 -4.20 20.02
CA VAL A 175 -3.56 -3.73 19.17
C VAL A 175 -3.10 -2.46 18.45
N LEU A 176 -3.05 -2.49 17.12
CA LEU A 176 -2.84 -1.28 16.35
C LEU A 176 -4.14 -0.47 16.30
N ASP A 177 -4.25 0.54 17.15
CA ASP A 177 -5.25 1.59 17.05
C ASP A 177 -4.80 2.59 15.98
N LEU A 178 -5.41 2.53 14.81
CA LEU A 178 -5.05 3.40 13.67
C LEU A 178 -5.23 4.87 13.98
N ARG A 179 -6.25 5.24 14.76
CA ARG A 179 -6.49 6.64 15.11
C ARG A 179 -5.35 7.22 15.93
N LYS A 180 -4.92 6.48 16.96
CA LYS A 180 -3.79 6.88 17.79
C LYS A 180 -2.50 6.90 16.97
N PHE A 181 -2.27 5.84 16.18
CA PHE A 181 -1.09 5.71 15.33
C PHE A 181 -0.96 6.88 14.35
N ILE A 182 -2.04 7.27 13.68
CA ILE A 182 -2.03 8.39 12.73
C ILE A 182 -1.84 9.73 13.45
N TYR A 183 -2.43 9.88 14.61
CA TYR A 183 -2.25 11.10 15.42
C TYR A 183 -0.80 11.31 15.86
N ASP A 184 -0.09 10.22 16.12
CA ASP A 184 1.30 10.23 16.59
C ASP A 184 2.33 10.37 15.43
N LEU A 185 1.89 10.31 14.15
CA LEU A 185 2.75 10.44 12.99
C LEU A 185 2.68 11.83 12.36
N ASP A 186 3.85 12.38 12.01
CA ASP A 186 3.98 13.69 11.36
C ASP A 186 3.87 13.63 9.82
N VAL A 187 3.40 12.49 9.27
CA VAL A 187 3.24 12.28 7.82
C VAL A 187 1.83 11.77 7.50
N PRO A 188 1.24 12.14 6.35
CA PRO A 188 -0.03 11.63 5.92
C PRO A 188 -0.04 10.10 5.82
N VAL A 189 -1.10 9.47 6.32
CA VAL A 189 -1.26 8.01 6.31
C VAL A 189 -2.35 7.60 5.34
N ILE A 190 -1.99 6.76 4.38
CA ILE A 190 -2.91 6.14 3.43
C ILE A 190 -3.21 4.73 3.93
N VAL A 191 -4.49 4.39 4.07
CA VAL A 191 -4.91 3.08 4.60
C VAL A 191 -5.79 2.36 3.59
N GLY A 192 -5.48 1.08 3.32
CA GLY A 192 -6.28 0.21 2.46
C GLY A 192 -5.86 -1.26 2.51
N GLY A 193 -6.63 -2.22 1.97
CA GLY A 193 -7.92 -1.97 1.34
C GLY A 193 -9.10 -2.07 2.30
N CYS A 194 -10.17 -1.43 1.90
CA CYS A 194 -11.46 -1.55 2.57
C CYS A 194 -12.47 -2.21 1.62
N ALA A 195 -13.23 -3.18 2.15
CA ALA A 195 -14.11 -4.01 1.33
C ALA A 195 -15.57 -3.56 1.31
N THR A 196 -15.95 -2.60 2.17
CA THR A 196 -17.35 -2.15 2.28
C THR A 196 -17.41 -0.64 2.46
N TYR A 197 -18.56 -0.05 2.10
CA TYR A 197 -18.85 1.37 2.35
C TYR A 197 -18.72 1.71 3.84
N GLN A 198 -19.22 0.85 4.73
CA GLN A 198 -19.15 1.09 6.18
C GLN A 198 -17.71 1.07 6.68
N ALA A 199 -16.88 0.13 6.20
CA ALA A 199 -15.47 0.10 6.57
C ALA A 199 -14.74 1.36 6.07
N ALA A 200 -14.99 1.79 4.83
CA ALA A 200 -14.45 3.04 4.31
C ALA A 200 -14.88 4.25 5.14
N LEU A 201 -16.17 4.37 5.46
CA LEU A 201 -16.68 5.45 6.28
C LEU A 201 -16.08 5.46 7.69
N HIS A 202 -15.94 4.29 8.33
CA HIS A 202 -15.28 4.17 9.63
C HIS A 202 -13.82 4.58 9.57
N LEU A 203 -13.09 4.17 8.54
CA LEU A 203 -11.71 4.59 8.33
C LEU A 203 -11.62 6.11 8.15
N MET A 204 -12.46 6.69 7.29
CA MET A 204 -12.48 8.14 7.05
C MET A 204 -12.82 8.95 8.31
N LEU A 205 -13.77 8.49 9.13
CA LEU A 205 -14.16 9.17 10.37
C LEU A 205 -13.15 8.96 11.51
N SER A 206 -12.40 7.87 11.49
CA SER A 206 -11.38 7.56 12.49
C SER A 206 -10.04 8.21 12.16
N LEU A 207 -9.80 8.48 10.89
CA LEU A 207 -8.55 9.00 10.33
C LEU A 207 -8.73 10.49 10.02
N ILE A 208 -8.29 11.36 10.90
CA ILE A 208 -8.51 12.81 10.84
C ILE A 208 -7.77 13.49 9.66
N HIS A 209 -6.93 12.77 8.93
CA HIS A 209 -6.05 13.32 7.88
C HIS A 209 -6.26 12.70 6.49
N ILE A 210 -7.48 12.28 6.15
CA ILE A 210 -7.79 11.87 4.76
C ILE A 210 -8.30 13.07 3.97
#